data_3957bd0d39441cf5a5a78e3a009d93e4
#
_entry.id   3957bd0d39441cf5a5a78e3a009d93e4
#
_cell.length_a   1.000
_cell.length_b   1.000
_cell.length_c   1.000
_cell.angle_alpha   90.00
_cell.angle_beta   90.00
_cell.angle_gamma   90.00
#
_symmetry.space_group_name_H-M   'P 1'
#
loop_
_entity.id
_entity.type
_entity.pdbx_description
1 polymer ?
#
loop_
_entity_poly.entity_id
_entity_poly.type
_entity_poly.pdbx_seq_one_letter_code
_entity_poly.pdbx_strand_id
1 'polypeptide(L)'
;MKIGLIGLGKMGYNLALNMKDHGYEVVANDVSADAMQSIRSEGLETADSIQMLAEKLPSPKVIWMMVPAGDITENVLQQATQYLSEGDILIDGGNSNYKDTIRRGQELKEKGIYFVDCGTSGGTDGARNGICTMIGAEPEAFEKVEKLFSDLSVENGYLHAGKPGSGHFLKMVHNGVEYGMMQAIAEGFEILDKSDFDYDYQEVSRVWNNGSVIRSWLMELMEHAFSKDPKLSGIRGVMNSSGEGKWTVEAALDFQASAPVIAMSLFMRYRSQENDTFHGKVVSALRNEFGGHAVVKSEE
;
A
#
# COMPACT_ATOMS: atom_id res chain seq x y z
N MET A 1 -15.13 -10.96 -19.16
CA MET A 1 -13.75 -10.59 -19.56
C MET A 1 -12.80 -11.63 -18.98
N LYS A 2 -11.75 -12.02 -19.71
CA LYS A 2 -10.70 -12.91 -19.22
C LYS A 2 -9.45 -12.09 -18.92
N ILE A 3 -8.85 -12.25 -17.73
CA ILE A 3 -7.81 -11.39 -17.19
C ILE A 3 -6.62 -12.24 -16.74
N GLY A 4 -5.42 -11.85 -17.09
CA GLY A 4 -4.19 -12.40 -16.53
C GLY A 4 -3.82 -11.69 -15.22
N LEU A 5 -3.57 -12.43 -14.15
CA LEU A 5 -3.12 -11.88 -12.88
C LEU A 5 -1.72 -12.43 -12.54
N ILE A 6 -0.75 -11.55 -12.38
CA ILE A 6 0.62 -11.88 -12.02
C ILE A 6 0.89 -11.43 -10.59
N GLY A 7 1.24 -12.36 -9.72
CA GLY A 7 1.47 -12.13 -8.31
C GLY A 7 0.29 -12.54 -7.44
N LEU A 8 0.48 -13.59 -6.64
CA LEU A 8 -0.50 -14.18 -5.72
C LEU A 8 -0.10 -14.02 -4.25
N GLY A 9 0.57 -12.92 -3.94
CA GLY A 9 0.74 -12.52 -2.55
C GLY A 9 -0.60 -12.24 -1.86
N LYS A 10 -0.60 -11.80 -0.61
CA LYS A 10 -1.83 -11.59 0.18
C LYS A 10 -2.89 -10.76 -0.55
N MET A 11 -2.48 -9.72 -1.27
CA MET A 11 -3.39 -8.86 -2.03
C MET A 11 -3.86 -9.54 -3.32
N GLY A 12 -2.92 -10.03 -4.16
CA GLY A 12 -3.25 -10.61 -5.45
C GLY A 12 -4.11 -11.87 -5.35
N TYR A 13 -3.86 -12.72 -4.36
CA TYR A 13 -4.69 -13.89 -4.10
C TYR A 13 -6.16 -13.50 -3.83
N ASN A 14 -6.38 -12.56 -2.91
CA ASN A 14 -7.72 -12.10 -2.56
C ASN A 14 -8.39 -11.36 -3.72
N LEU A 15 -7.63 -10.58 -4.49
CA LEU A 15 -8.13 -9.91 -5.68
C LEU A 15 -8.57 -10.91 -6.77
N ALA A 16 -7.82 -12.01 -6.96
CA ALA A 16 -8.21 -13.08 -7.88
C ALA A 16 -9.57 -13.70 -7.51
N LEU A 17 -9.79 -13.92 -6.21
CA LEU A 17 -11.08 -14.44 -5.71
C LEU A 17 -12.21 -13.42 -5.89
N ASN A 18 -11.94 -12.14 -5.62
CA ASN A 18 -12.90 -11.06 -5.85
C ASN A 18 -13.30 -10.99 -7.35
N MET A 19 -12.32 -11.02 -8.26
CA MET A 19 -12.57 -11.09 -9.71
C MET A 19 -13.45 -12.28 -10.07
N LYS A 20 -13.14 -13.47 -9.54
CA LYS A 20 -13.94 -14.69 -9.77
C LYS A 20 -15.39 -14.52 -9.33
N ASP A 21 -15.62 -13.98 -8.14
CA ASP A 21 -16.95 -13.78 -7.58
C ASP A 21 -17.80 -12.80 -8.42
N HIS A 22 -17.13 -11.86 -9.11
CA HIS A 22 -17.76 -10.95 -10.07
C HIS A 22 -17.86 -11.52 -11.51
N GLY A 23 -17.56 -12.81 -11.69
CA GLY A 23 -17.74 -13.51 -12.96
C GLY A 23 -16.63 -13.28 -13.99
N TYR A 24 -15.47 -12.77 -13.57
CA TYR A 24 -14.30 -12.70 -14.45
C TYR A 24 -13.59 -14.04 -14.53
N GLU A 25 -13.12 -14.39 -15.72
CA GLU A 25 -12.22 -15.53 -15.92
C GLU A 25 -10.79 -15.06 -15.62
N VAL A 26 -10.15 -15.66 -14.63
CA VAL A 26 -8.79 -15.29 -14.22
C VAL A 26 -7.81 -16.39 -14.57
N VAL A 27 -6.73 -16.03 -15.26
CA VAL A 27 -5.53 -16.87 -15.42
C VAL A 27 -4.45 -16.30 -14.51
N ALA A 28 -4.09 -17.05 -13.48
CA ALA A 28 -3.13 -16.59 -12.47
C ALA A 28 -1.73 -17.14 -12.71
N ASN A 29 -0.72 -16.34 -12.36
CA ASN A 29 0.69 -16.72 -12.36
C ASN A 29 1.40 -16.17 -11.12
N ASP A 30 2.22 -16.99 -10.50
CA ASP A 30 3.14 -16.61 -9.42
C ASP A 30 4.39 -17.48 -9.47
N VAL A 31 5.48 -17.01 -8.90
CA VAL A 31 6.71 -17.77 -8.73
C VAL A 31 6.62 -18.83 -7.63
N SER A 32 5.66 -18.67 -6.70
CA SER A 32 5.38 -19.60 -5.60
C SER A 32 4.51 -20.76 -6.06
N ALA A 33 5.04 -21.97 -6.05
CA ALA A 33 4.29 -23.17 -6.35
C ALA A 33 3.11 -23.39 -5.39
N ASP A 34 3.29 -23.04 -4.11
CA ASP A 34 2.24 -23.16 -3.08
C ASP A 34 1.08 -22.18 -3.35
N ALA A 35 1.38 -20.94 -3.72
CA ALA A 35 0.36 -19.97 -4.09
C ALA A 35 -0.41 -20.40 -5.35
N MET A 36 0.31 -20.94 -6.35
CA MET A 36 -0.28 -21.51 -7.57
C MET A 36 -1.19 -22.72 -7.26
N GLN A 37 -0.76 -23.60 -6.37
CA GLN A 37 -1.56 -24.75 -5.95
C GLN A 37 -2.83 -24.30 -5.18
N SER A 38 -2.67 -23.34 -4.27
CA SER A 38 -3.77 -22.80 -3.48
C SER A 38 -4.84 -22.17 -4.38
N ILE A 39 -4.44 -21.33 -5.34
CA ILE A 39 -5.40 -20.67 -6.23
C ILE A 39 -6.07 -21.67 -7.21
N ARG A 40 -5.39 -22.75 -7.61
CA ARG A 40 -6.00 -23.86 -8.38
C ARG A 40 -7.09 -24.55 -7.58
N SER A 41 -6.89 -24.77 -6.28
CA SER A 41 -7.91 -25.40 -5.42
C SER A 41 -9.16 -24.54 -5.26
N GLU A 42 -9.05 -23.24 -5.46
CA GLU A 42 -10.18 -22.32 -5.57
C GLU A 42 -10.87 -22.36 -6.95
N GLY A 43 -10.37 -23.18 -7.87
CA GLY A 43 -10.97 -23.38 -9.19
C GLY A 43 -10.60 -22.31 -10.24
N LEU A 44 -9.54 -21.55 -10.01
CA LEU A 44 -9.02 -20.59 -11.02
C LEU A 44 -8.02 -21.27 -11.94
N GLU A 45 -7.99 -20.83 -13.19
CA GLU A 45 -7.00 -21.24 -14.17
C GLU A 45 -5.63 -20.66 -13.82
N THR A 46 -4.56 -21.42 -14.07
CA THR A 46 -3.19 -20.96 -13.84
C THR A 46 -2.31 -21.17 -15.07
N ALA A 47 -1.24 -20.43 -15.13
CA ALA A 47 -0.18 -20.57 -16.14
C ALA A 47 1.19 -20.58 -15.46
N ASP A 48 2.07 -21.50 -15.89
CA ASP A 48 3.38 -21.69 -15.24
C ASP A 48 4.44 -20.67 -15.70
N SER A 49 4.08 -19.79 -16.65
CA SER A 49 4.90 -18.65 -17.08
C SER A 49 4.04 -17.49 -17.57
N ILE A 50 4.63 -16.29 -17.61
CA ILE A 50 3.99 -15.09 -18.17
C ILE A 50 3.65 -15.28 -19.65
N GLN A 51 4.49 -15.99 -20.41
CA GLN A 51 4.20 -16.37 -21.79
C GLN A 51 2.92 -17.18 -21.89
N MET A 52 2.83 -18.29 -21.15
CA MET A 52 1.64 -19.15 -21.14
C MET A 52 0.39 -18.41 -20.67
N LEU A 53 0.54 -17.47 -19.70
CA LEU A 53 -0.55 -16.62 -19.26
C LEU A 53 -1.05 -15.75 -20.43
N ALA A 54 -0.15 -15.07 -21.13
CA ALA A 54 -0.50 -14.20 -22.25
C ALA A 54 -1.13 -14.99 -23.43
N GLU A 55 -0.67 -16.19 -23.71
CA GLU A 55 -1.21 -17.09 -24.76
C GLU A 55 -2.65 -17.54 -24.45
N LYS A 56 -3.03 -17.59 -23.18
CA LYS A 56 -4.40 -17.98 -22.74
C LYS A 56 -5.39 -16.84 -22.77
N LEU A 57 -4.96 -15.60 -22.99
CA LEU A 57 -5.81 -14.42 -23.00
C LEU A 57 -6.29 -14.06 -24.43
N PRO A 58 -7.55 -13.64 -24.59
CA PRO A 58 -8.03 -13.10 -25.86
C PRO A 58 -7.43 -11.69 -26.10
N SER A 59 -7.35 -11.28 -27.36
CA SER A 59 -7.00 -9.88 -27.69
C SER A 59 -8.25 -8.99 -27.68
N PRO A 60 -8.19 -7.77 -27.19
CA PRO A 60 -7.04 -7.18 -26.49
C PRO A 60 -6.85 -7.85 -25.12
N LYS A 61 -5.59 -8.18 -24.81
CA LYS A 61 -5.23 -8.80 -23.53
C LYS A 61 -5.30 -7.77 -22.41
N VAL A 62 -5.74 -8.20 -21.22
CA VAL A 62 -5.67 -7.44 -19.98
C VAL A 62 -4.84 -8.23 -18.98
N ILE A 63 -3.71 -7.68 -18.57
CA ILE A 63 -2.84 -8.26 -17.55
C ILE A 63 -2.74 -7.31 -16.36
N TRP A 64 -3.00 -7.83 -15.17
CA TRP A 64 -2.87 -7.12 -13.89
C TRP A 64 -1.69 -7.67 -13.10
N MET A 65 -0.74 -6.82 -12.75
CA MET A 65 0.42 -7.16 -11.91
C MET A 65 0.16 -6.74 -10.47
N MET A 66 0.36 -7.67 -9.51
CA MET A 66 0.27 -7.44 -8.06
C MET A 66 1.58 -7.91 -7.41
N VAL A 67 2.67 -7.26 -7.77
CA VAL A 67 4.03 -7.63 -7.34
C VAL A 67 4.69 -6.50 -6.55
N PRO A 68 5.72 -6.80 -5.72
CA PRO A 68 6.45 -5.77 -4.99
C PRO A 68 7.06 -4.71 -5.91
N ALA A 69 7.01 -3.44 -5.46
CA ALA A 69 7.57 -2.30 -6.19
C ALA A 69 9.09 -2.42 -6.44
N GLY A 70 9.59 -1.65 -7.39
CA GLY A 70 11.01 -1.59 -7.74
C GLY A 70 11.40 -2.57 -8.83
N ASP A 71 12.55 -3.23 -8.67
CA ASP A 71 13.14 -4.11 -9.69
C ASP A 71 12.25 -5.31 -10.04
N ILE A 72 11.46 -5.80 -9.10
CA ILE A 72 10.54 -6.92 -9.35
C ILE A 72 9.45 -6.47 -10.32
N THR A 73 8.82 -5.33 -10.08
CA THR A 73 7.83 -4.77 -11.01
C THR A 73 8.44 -4.50 -12.38
N GLU A 74 9.65 -3.94 -12.43
CA GLU A 74 10.37 -3.67 -13.68
C GLU A 74 10.59 -4.95 -14.49
N ASN A 75 11.11 -5.99 -13.84
CA ASN A 75 11.38 -7.28 -14.49
C ASN A 75 10.11 -7.97 -15.00
N VAL A 76 9.04 -7.97 -14.21
CA VAL A 76 7.75 -8.56 -14.60
C VAL A 76 7.13 -7.79 -15.76
N LEU A 77 7.17 -6.45 -15.72
CA LEU A 77 6.69 -5.58 -16.80
C LEU A 77 7.43 -5.86 -18.10
N GLN A 78 8.78 -5.91 -18.06
CA GLN A 78 9.60 -6.19 -19.22
C GLN A 78 9.29 -7.58 -19.82
N GLN A 79 9.10 -8.60 -18.98
CA GLN A 79 8.73 -9.94 -19.44
C GLN A 79 7.32 -9.93 -20.07
N ALA A 80 6.33 -9.35 -19.40
CA ALA A 80 4.96 -9.28 -19.91
C ALA A 80 4.90 -8.56 -21.27
N THR A 81 5.63 -7.46 -21.42
CA THR A 81 5.67 -6.64 -22.65
C THR A 81 6.14 -7.44 -23.88
N GLN A 82 6.92 -8.49 -23.71
CA GLN A 82 7.35 -9.33 -24.83
C GLN A 82 6.20 -10.11 -25.50
N TYR A 83 5.09 -10.31 -24.78
CA TYR A 83 3.93 -11.09 -25.22
C TYR A 83 2.68 -10.22 -25.43
N LEU A 84 2.81 -8.90 -25.26
CA LEU A 84 1.76 -7.92 -25.50
C LEU A 84 1.92 -7.28 -26.88
N SER A 85 0.81 -6.83 -27.42
CA SER A 85 0.70 -6.17 -28.73
C SER A 85 -0.01 -4.83 -28.59
N GLU A 86 -0.03 -4.04 -29.65
CA GLU A 86 -0.78 -2.79 -29.72
C GLU A 86 -2.25 -3.02 -29.32
N GLY A 87 -2.76 -2.17 -28.44
CA GLY A 87 -4.13 -2.22 -27.93
C GLY A 87 -4.31 -3.10 -26.68
N ASP A 88 -3.30 -3.92 -26.30
CA ASP A 88 -3.33 -4.68 -25.06
C ASP A 88 -3.15 -3.73 -23.84
N ILE A 89 -3.61 -4.16 -22.67
CA ILE A 89 -3.63 -3.36 -21.44
C ILE A 89 -2.79 -4.04 -20.36
N LEU A 90 -1.85 -3.30 -19.79
CA LEU A 90 -1.06 -3.72 -18.64
C LEU A 90 -1.39 -2.84 -17.43
N ILE A 91 -1.87 -3.45 -16.34
CA ILE A 91 -2.23 -2.76 -15.10
C ILE A 91 -1.13 -3.05 -14.05
N ASP A 92 -0.51 -2.00 -13.52
CA ASP A 92 0.36 -2.08 -12.34
C ASP A 92 -0.47 -1.76 -11.09
N GLY A 93 -0.87 -2.80 -10.36
CA GLY A 93 -1.63 -2.70 -9.12
C GLY A 93 -0.77 -2.76 -7.86
N GLY A 94 0.57 -2.74 -8.01
CA GLY A 94 1.51 -2.63 -6.91
C GLY A 94 1.57 -1.20 -6.35
N ASN A 95 2.35 -1.01 -5.27
CA ASN A 95 2.59 0.33 -4.72
C ASN A 95 3.91 0.90 -5.31
N SER A 96 3.94 1.09 -6.63
CA SER A 96 5.11 1.59 -7.34
C SER A 96 5.36 3.08 -7.10
N ASN A 97 6.62 3.51 -7.19
CA ASN A 97 6.95 4.93 -7.21
C ASN A 97 6.36 5.58 -8.47
N TYR A 98 5.62 6.67 -8.31
CA TYR A 98 4.93 7.34 -9.42
C TYR A 98 5.87 7.84 -10.52
N LYS A 99 7.13 8.18 -10.20
CA LYS A 99 8.14 8.61 -11.19
C LYS A 99 8.52 7.45 -12.12
N ASP A 100 8.68 6.24 -11.57
CA ASP A 100 8.90 5.02 -12.36
C ASP A 100 7.66 4.68 -13.21
N THR A 101 6.48 4.85 -12.64
CA THR A 101 5.21 4.64 -13.32
C THR A 101 5.06 5.53 -14.54
N ILE A 102 5.40 6.82 -14.42
CA ILE A 102 5.39 7.76 -15.56
C ILE A 102 6.34 7.30 -16.67
N ARG A 103 7.57 6.92 -16.30
CA ARG A 103 8.57 6.41 -17.27
C ARG A 103 8.06 5.16 -17.97
N ARG A 104 7.59 4.16 -17.21
CA ARG A 104 7.02 2.92 -17.75
C ARG A 104 5.84 3.17 -18.69
N GLY A 105 4.96 4.09 -18.30
CA GLY A 105 3.82 4.48 -19.13
C GLY A 105 4.23 5.07 -20.48
N GLN A 106 5.29 5.88 -20.51
CA GLN A 106 5.84 6.43 -21.76
C GLN A 106 6.44 5.34 -22.63
N GLU A 107 7.25 4.43 -22.07
CA GLU A 107 7.88 3.32 -22.79
C GLU A 107 6.85 2.36 -23.41
N LEU A 108 5.75 2.08 -22.70
CA LEU A 108 4.68 1.22 -23.20
C LEU A 108 3.83 1.91 -24.26
N LYS A 109 3.59 3.21 -24.12
CA LYS A 109 2.88 4.02 -25.10
C LYS A 109 3.59 4.01 -26.48
N GLU A 110 4.92 4.04 -26.51
CA GLU A 110 5.71 3.92 -27.75
C GLU A 110 5.50 2.57 -28.46
N LYS A 111 5.08 1.55 -27.74
CA LYS A 111 4.76 0.20 -28.25
C LYS A 111 3.26 0.02 -28.54
N GLY A 112 2.45 1.05 -28.37
CA GLY A 112 1.00 1.00 -28.53
C GLY A 112 0.26 0.22 -27.44
N ILE A 113 0.92 -0.08 -26.31
CA ILE A 113 0.36 -0.79 -25.18
C ILE A 113 -0.20 0.21 -24.18
N TYR A 114 -1.42 0.02 -23.75
CA TYR A 114 -2.04 0.84 -22.71
C TYR A 114 -1.48 0.47 -21.34
N PHE A 115 -1.02 1.49 -20.61
CA PHE A 115 -0.56 1.32 -19.24
C PHE A 115 -1.53 1.98 -18.26
N VAL A 116 -1.91 1.23 -17.24
CA VAL A 116 -2.80 1.66 -16.16
C VAL A 116 -2.09 1.46 -14.84
N ASP A 117 -1.93 2.48 -14.04
CA ASP A 117 -1.48 2.36 -12.67
C ASP A 117 -2.67 2.40 -11.70
N CYS A 118 -2.64 1.51 -10.74
CA CYS A 118 -3.73 1.33 -9.79
C CYS A 118 -3.19 1.28 -8.36
N GLY A 119 -3.23 2.41 -7.68
CA GLY A 119 -2.99 2.45 -6.24
C GLY A 119 -4.17 1.83 -5.49
N THR A 120 -3.89 0.77 -4.72
CA THR A 120 -4.92 -0.01 -4.02
C THR A 120 -4.86 0.23 -2.51
N SER A 121 -6.01 0.50 -1.88
CA SER A 121 -6.19 0.60 -0.44
C SER A 121 -7.27 -0.35 0.05
N GLY A 122 -7.31 -0.65 1.35
CA GLY A 122 -8.26 -1.57 1.98
C GLY A 122 -7.64 -2.86 2.49
N GLY A 123 -6.33 -3.06 2.29
CA GLY A 123 -5.62 -4.27 2.74
C GLY A 123 -6.18 -5.56 2.16
N THR A 124 -5.92 -6.68 2.82
CA THR A 124 -6.38 -8.01 2.38
C THR A 124 -7.89 -8.15 2.38
N ASP A 125 -8.57 -7.50 3.33
CA ASP A 125 -10.02 -7.49 3.41
C ASP A 125 -10.63 -6.75 2.22
N GLY A 126 -10.13 -5.55 1.93
CA GLY A 126 -10.57 -4.80 0.76
C GLY A 126 -10.31 -5.55 -0.55
N ALA A 127 -9.15 -6.17 -0.72
CA ALA A 127 -8.85 -6.98 -1.90
C ALA A 127 -9.88 -8.10 -2.11
N ARG A 128 -10.41 -8.67 -1.02
CA ARG A 128 -11.38 -9.76 -1.07
C ARG A 128 -12.83 -9.27 -1.24
N ASN A 129 -13.22 -8.21 -0.57
CA ASN A 129 -14.61 -7.82 -0.37
C ASN A 129 -14.99 -6.49 -1.03
N GLY A 130 -14.05 -5.77 -1.60
CA GLY A 130 -14.22 -4.50 -2.29
C GLY A 130 -13.12 -3.51 -1.97
N ILE A 131 -12.29 -3.22 -2.96
CA ILE A 131 -11.10 -2.35 -2.84
C ILE A 131 -11.46 -0.87 -2.96
N CYS A 132 -10.54 -0.03 -2.47
CA CYS A 132 -10.50 1.39 -2.85
C CYS A 132 -9.35 1.58 -3.82
N THR A 133 -9.64 2.07 -5.05
CA THR A 133 -8.66 2.18 -6.13
C THR A 133 -8.52 3.60 -6.66
N MET A 134 -7.28 4.00 -6.86
CA MET A 134 -6.86 5.27 -7.43
C MET A 134 -6.14 4.98 -8.75
N ILE A 135 -6.75 5.34 -9.88
CA ILE A 135 -6.37 4.83 -11.19
C ILE A 135 -5.78 5.96 -12.03
N GLY A 136 -4.57 5.73 -12.53
CA GLY A 136 -3.94 6.56 -13.54
C GLY A 136 -3.93 5.85 -14.89
N ALA A 137 -4.53 6.47 -15.90
CA ALA A 137 -4.61 5.91 -17.24
C ALA A 137 -4.89 7.00 -18.27
N GLU A 138 -4.53 6.78 -19.53
CA GLU A 138 -5.12 7.57 -20.63
C GLU A 138 -6.64 7.28 -20.70
N PRO A 139 -7.49 8.26 -21.00
CA PRO A 139 -8.96 8.09 -20.97
C PRO A 139 -9.46 6.87 -21.74
N GLU A 140 -8.92 6.65 -22.94
CA GLU A 140 -9.27 5.51 -23.78
C GLU A 140 -8.94 4.15 -23.13
N ALA A 141 -7.84 4.07 -22.42
CA ALA A 141 -7.45 2.87 -21.69
C ALA A 141 -8.37 2.63 -20.48
N PHE A 142 -8.71 3.70 -19.76
CA PHE A 142 -9.60 3.63 -18.61
C PHE A 142 -11.00 3.14 -19.00
N GLU A 143 -11.60 3.70 -20.06
CA GLU A 143 -12.91 3.29 -20.56
C GLU A 143 -13.01 1.78 -20.82
N LYS A 144 -11.92 1.13 -21.28
CA LYS A 144 -11.88 -0.30 -21.55
C LYS A 144 -11.92 -1.17 -20.29
N VAL A 145 -11.47 -0.64 -19.15
CA VAL A 145 -11.34 -1.36 -17.87
C VAL A 145 -12.15 -0.74 -16.72
N GLU A 146 -12.89 0.33 -16.95
CA GLU A 146 -13.69 1.01 -15.92
C GLU A 146 -14.62 0.06 -15.21
N LYS A 147 -15.33 -0.78 -15.99
CA LYS A 147 -16.24 -1.77 -15.40
C LYS A 147 -15.53 -2.74 -14.46
N LEU A 148 -14.30 -3.15 -14.78
CA LEU A 148 -13.49 -4.00 -13.90
C LEU A 148 -13.21 -3.30 -12.56
N PHE A 149 -12.79 -2.05 -12.58
CA PHE A 149 -12.56 -1.27 -11.36
C PHE A 149 -13.84 -1.02 -10.57
N SER A 150 -14.95 -0.70 -11.25
CA SER A 150 -16.24 -0.52 -10.62
C SER A 150 -16.73 -1.78 -9.91
N ASP A 151 -16.60 -2.95 -10.55
CA ASP A 151 -17.05 -4.22 -9.98
C ASP A 151 -16.20 -4.67 -8.78
N LEU A 152 -14.91 -4.39 -8.81
CA LEU A 152 -13.96 -4.81 -7.75
C LEU A 152 -13.92 -3.86 -6.57
N SER A 153 -14.39 -2.62 -6.72
CA SER A 153 -14.36 -1.61 -5.67
C SER A 153 -15.67 -1.57 -4.88
N VAL A 154 -15.59 -1.08 -3.64
CA VAL A 154 -16.80 -0.71 -2.89
C VAL A 154 -17.52 0.45 -3.59
N GLU A 155 -18.78 0.67 -3.28
CA GLU A 155 -19.54 1.82 -3.78
C GLU A 155 -18.79 3.13 -3.53
N ASN A 156 -18.60 3.94 -4.57
CA ASN A 156 -17.79 5.16 -4.56
C ASN A 156 -16.30 4.92 -4.22
N GLY A 157 -15.79 3.71 -4.35
CA GLY A 157 -14.44 3.31 -3.96
C GLY A 157 -13.39 3.36 -5.09
N TYR A 158 -13.72 3.82 -6.30
CA TYR A 158 -12.73 4.00 -7.36
C TYR A 158 -12.73 5.42 -7.93
N LEU A 159 -11.57 5.84 -8.41
CA LEU A 159 -11.39 7.15 -9.04
C LEU A 159 -10.40 7.06 -10.19
N HIS A 160 -10.81 7.51 -11.40
CA HIS A 160 -9.87 7.84 -12.45
C HIS A 160 -9.20 9.19 -12.11
N ALA A 161 -7.99 9.13 -11.59
CA ALA A 161 -7.27 10.29 -11.07
C ALA A 161 -6.60 11.14 -12.18
N GLY A 162 -6.47 10.58 -13.38
CA GLY A 162 -5.84 11.25 -14.51
C GLY A 162 -4.94 10.30 -15.32
N LYS A 163 -3.96 10.85 -16.03
CA LYS A 163 -3.02 10.09 -16.88
C LYS A 163 -2.09 9.18 -16.05
N PRO A 164 -1.37 8.22 -16.68
CA PRO A 164 -0.45 7.32 -16.00
C PRO A 164 0.51 8.02 -15.03
N GLY A 165 0.63 7.45 -13.82
CA GLY A 165 1.36 7.99 -12.68
C GLY A 165 0.48 8.71 -11.65
N SER A 166 -0.71 9.19 -12.05
CA SER A 166 -1.60 9.92 -11.12
C SER A 166 -2.24 9.02 -10.08
N GLY A 167 -2.52 7.77 -10.39
CA GLY A 167 -3.06 6.78 -9.44
C GLY A 167 -2.06 6.45 -8.33
N HIS A 168 -0.84 6.07 -8.71
CA HIS A 168 0.24 5.79 -7.74
C HIS A 168 0.65 7.04 -6.95
N PHE A 169 0.66 8.23 -7.57
CA PHE A 169 0.90 9.46 -6.84
C PHE A 169 -0.16 9.72 -5.77
N LEU A 170 -1.43 9.61 -6.13
CA LEU A 170 -2.54 9.78 -5.20
C LEU A 170 -2.50 8.74 -4.07
N LYS A 171 -2.18 7.48 -4.39
CA LYS A 171 -2.02 6.41 -3.39
C LYS A 171 -0.83 6.66 -2.46
N MET A 172 0.28 7.15 -2.97
CA MET A 172 1.44 7.53 -2.18
C MET A 172 1.09 8.61 -1.15
N VAL A 173 0.38 9.67 -1.58
CA VAL A 173 -0.08 10.75 -0.69
C VAL A 173 -1.10 10.22 0.33
N HIS A 174 -2.02 9.34 -0.08
CA HIS A 174 -2.93 8.64 0.82
C HIS A 174 -2.16 7.94 1.95
N ASN A 175 -1.09 7.21 1.63
CA ASN A 175 -0.28 6.53 2.63
C ASN A 175 0.46 7.51 3.56
N GLY A 176 0.90 8.65 3.04
CA GLY A 176 1.43 9.73 3.88
C GLY A 176 0.41 10.25 4.90
N VAL A 177 -0.82 10.46 4.47
CA VAL A 177 -1.95 10.84 5.36
C VAL A 177 -2.21 9.75 6.39
N GLU A 178 -2.23 8.48 5.98
CA GLU A 178 -2.40 7.32 6.86
C GLU A 178 -1.32 7.28 7.96
N TYR A 179 -0.06 7.57 7.63
CA TYR A 179 1.03 7.65 8.62
C TYR A 179 0.76 8.73 9.67
N GLY A 180 0.33 9.91 9.24
CA GLY A 180 -0.02 11.01 10.15
C GLY A 180 -1.20 10.67 11.06
N MET A 181 -2.23 10.04 10.50
CA MET A 181 -3.41 9.60 11.26
C MET A 181 -3.04 8.54 12.31
N MET A 182 -2.28 7.52 11.93
CA MET A 182 -1.83 6.50 12.88
C MET A 182 -0.98 7.09 13.99
N GLN A 183 -0.07 8.01 13.66
CA GLN A 183 0.77 8.66 14.66
C GLN A 183 -0.06 9.50 15.65
N ALA A 184 -1.02 10.29 15.16
CA ALA A 184 -1.88 11.11 16.02
C ALA A 184 -2.75 10.24 16.95
N ILE A 185 -3.31 9.14 16.44
CA ILE A 185 -4.06 8.19 17.25
C ILE A 185 -3.16 7.57 18.32
N ALA A 186 -1.96 7.12 17.95
CA ALA A 186 -1.01 6.50 18.87
C ALA A 186 -0.57 7.46 20.00
N GLU A 187 -0.26 8.70 19.67
CA GLU A 187 0.08 9.75 20.65
C GLU A 187 -1.09 10.03 21.59
N GLY A 188 -2.34 10.04 21.08
CA GLY A 188 -3.53 10.19 21.91
C GLY A 188 -3.64 9.07 22.95
N PHE A 189 -3.48 7.81 22.55
CA PHE A 189 -3.51 6.67 23.48
C PHE A 189 -2.32 6.68 24.45
N GLU A 190 -1.13 7.11 24.04
CA GLU A 190 0.00 7.27 24.94
C GLU A 190 -0.24 8.31 26.04
N ILE A 191 -0.91 9.42 25.69
CA ILE A 191 -1.32 10.45 26.67
C ILE A 191 -2.32 9.88 27.67
N LEU A 192 -3.32 9.10 27.21
CA LEU A 192 -4.27 8.41 28.09
C LEU A 192 -3.58 7.42 29.01
N ASP A 193 -2.64 6.63 28.49
CA ASP A 193 -1.90 5.63 29.28
C ASP A 193 -1.03 6.24 30.37
N LYS A 194 -0.48 7.43 30.14
CA LYS A 194 0.33 8.17 31.12
C LYS A 194 -0.47 9.02 32.09
N SER A 195 -1.78 9.13 31.92
CA SER A 195 -2.63 9.88 32.81
C SER A 195 -2.95 9.14 34.12
N ASP A 196 -3.46 9.85 35.12
CA ASP A 196 -3.89 9.25 36.38
C ASP A 196 -5.25 8.54 36.30
N PHE A 197 -5.84 8.43 35.13
CA PHE A 197 -7.14 7.79 34.90
C PHE A 197 -6.95 6.37 34.37
N ASP A 198 -7.80 5.47 34.85
CA ASP A 198 -7.83 4.07 34.38
C ASP A 198 -8.89 3.94 33.26
N TYR A 199 -8.45 3.97 32.02
CA TYR A 199 -9.31 3.84 30.86
C TYR A 199 -9.31 2.42 30.30
N ASP A 200 -10.49 1.93 29.93
CA ASP A 200 -10.64 0.81 29.02
C ASP A 200 -10.44 1.29 27.58
N TYR A 201 -9.29 0.97 26.96
CA TYR A 201 -8.93 1.46 25.63
C TYR A 201 -9.81 0.86 24.54
N GLN A 202 -10.35 -0.33 24.70
CA GLN A 202 -11.34 -0.89 23.78
C GLN A 202 -12.60 -0.01 23.79
N GLU A 203 -13.12 0.33 24.94
CA GLU A 203 -14.31 1.19 25.09
C GLU A 203 -14.03 2.62 24.59
N VAL A 204 -12.84 3.17 24.84
CA VAL A 204 -12.42 4.47 24.29
C VAL A 204 -12.45 4.42 22.76
N SER A 205 -11.82 3.40 22.16
CA SER A 205 -11.80 3.23 20.70
C SER A 205 -13.20 3.12 20.12
N ARG A 206 -14.06 2.30 20.78
CA ARG A 206 -15.44 2.10 20.38
C ARG A 206 -16.23 3.42 20.41
N VAL A 207 -16.13 4.19 21.48
CA VAL A 207 -16.83 5.48 21.60
C VAL A 207 -16.32 6.50 20.58
N TRP A 208 -15.00 6.56 20.38
CA TRP A 208 -14.42 7.49 19.41
C TRP A 208 -14.78 7.11 17.97
N ASN A 209 -14.99 5.82 17.67
CA ASN A 209 -15.44 5.39 16.36
C ASN A 209 -16.95 5.61 16.11
N ASN A 210 -17.74 5.86 17.14
CA ASN A 210 -19.19 6.01 17.05
C ASN A 210 -19.64 7.46 17.35
N GLY A 211 -19.81 8.23 16.28
CA GLY A 211 -20.33 9.60 16.33
C GLY A 211 -19.30 10.69 16.58
N SER A 212 -18.04 10.38 16.88
CA SER A 212 -17.01 11.40 17.02
C SER A 212 -16.42 11.82 15.67
N VAL A 213 -15.79 13.01 15.65
CA VAL A 213 -15.18 13.56 14.44
C VAL A 213 -13.94 12.76 13.97
N ILE A 214 -13.33 11.97 14.86
CA ILE A 214 -12.13 11.13 14.56
C ILE A 214 -12.47 9.69 14.23
N ARG A 215 -13.75 9.37 14.01
CA ARG A 215 -14.15 8.03 13.55
C ARG A 215 -13.44 7.68 12.25
N SER A 216 -12.98 6.45 12.16
CA SER A 216 -12.25 5.95 10.97
C SER A 216 -12.10 4.43 11.05
N TRP A 217 -11.79 3.80 9.91
CA TRP A 217 -11.43 2.39 9.93
C TRP A 217 -10.20 2.11 10.83
N LEU A 218 -9.24 3.02 10.91
CA LEU A 218 -8.12 2.90 11.85
C LEU A 218 -8.58 2.83 13.30
N MET A 219 -9.62 3.58 13.68
CA MET A 219 -10.17 3.54 15.03
C MET A 219 -10.90 2.22 15.31
N GLU A 220 -11.63 1.67 14.33
CA GLU A 220 -12.21 0.34 14.42
C GLU A 220 -11.14 -0.75 14.61
N LEU A 221 -10.05 -0.67 13.85
CA LEU A 221 -8.92 -1.59 13.99
C LEU A 221 -8.24 -1.48 15.36
N MET A 222 -8.21 -0.28 15.97
CA MET A 222 -7.73 -0.11 17.35
C MET A 222 -8.66 -0.78 18.36
N GLU A 223 -9.98 -0.68 18.23
CA GLU A 223 -10.93 -1.42 19.05
C GLU A 223 -10.66 -2.93 18.99
N HIS A 224 -10.48 -3.47 17.77
CA HIS A 224 -10.15 -4.88 17.59
C HIS A 224 -8.78 -5.28 18.19
N ALA A 225 -7.78 -4.39 18.13
CA ALA A 225 -6.48 -4.66 18.72
C ALA A 225 -6.57 -4.73 20.25
N PHE A 226 -7.21 -3.76 20.89
CA PHE A 226 -7.39 -3.73 22.35
C PHE A 226 -8.33 -4.83 22.88
N SER A 227 -9.29 -5.31 22.08
CA SER A 227 -10.09 -6.47 22.45
C SER A 227 -9.27 -7.76 22.60
N LYS A 228 -8.14 -7.88 21.91
CA LYS A 228 -7.23 -9.04 21.96
C LYS A 228 -6.17 -8.91 23.03
N ASP A 229 -5.62 -7.71 23.19
CA ASP A 229 -4.59 -7.36 24.19
C ASP A 229 -4.84 -5.93 24.71
N PRO A 230 -5.49 -5.77 25.86
CA PRO A 230 -5.92 -4.46 26.37
C PRO A 230 -4.80 -3.45 26.61
N LYS A 231 -3.56 -3.90 26.73
CA LYS A 231 -2.38 -3.05 26.95
C LYS A 231 -1.32 -3.23 25.86
N LEU A 232 -1.61 -3.97 24.78
CA LEU A 232 -0.69 -4.30 23.70
C LEU A 232 0.66 -4.85 24.20
N SER A 233 0.62 -5.57 25.33
CA SER A 233 1.80 -6.06 26.04
C SER A 233 2.61 -7.09 25.24
N GLY A 234 1.98 -7.76 24.30
CA GLY A 234 2.60 -8.69 23.36
C GLY A 234 3.31 -8.03 22.17
N ILE A 235 3.28 -6.69 22.05
CA ILE A 235 3.82 -5.97 20.90
C ILE A 235 4.94 -5.03 21.35
N ARG A 236 6.09 -5.08 20.65
CA ARG A 236 7.14 -4.08 20.84
C ARG A 236 6.85 -2.83 20.01
N GLY A 237 7.15 -1.64 20.56
CA GLY A 237 6.95 -0.35 19.89
C GLY A 237 7.97 -0.06 18.77
N VAL A 238 8.15 -1.02 17.85
CA VAL A 238 9.05 -0.90 16.69
C VAL A 238 8.20 -0.81 15.43
N MET A 239 8.27 0.32 14.75
CA MET A 239 7.46 0.63 13.58
C MET A 239 8.30 0.57 12.30
N ASN A 240 7.98 -0.36 11.41
CA ASN A 240 8.56 -0.39 10.06
C ASN A 240 7.89 0.66 9.17
N SER A 241 8.62 1.11 8.16
CA SER A 241 8.10 1.98 7.11
C SER A 241 8.29 1.36 5.74
N SER A 242 7.31 1.53 4.87
CA SER A 242 7.43 1.30 3.43
C SER A 242 7.90 2.57 2.71
N GLY A 243 8.14 2.49 1.40
CA GLY A 243 8.64 3.61 0.61
C GLY A 243 7.70 4.82 0.54
N GLU A 244 6.38 4.58 0.60
CA GLU A 244 5.36 5.59 0.30
C GLU A 244 5.39 6.78 1.25
N GLY A 245 5.62 6.57 2.54
CA GLY A 245 5.78 7.65 3.52
C GLY A 245 6.96 8.56 3.20
N LYS A 246 8.09 7.95 2.84
CA LYS A 246 9.30 8.67 2.42
C LYS A 246 9.06 9.42 1.10
N TRP A 247 8.50 8.77 0.10
CA TRP A 247 8.23 9.40 -1.20
C TRP A 247 7.23 10.56 -1.08
N THR A 248 6.26 10.48 -0.14
CA THR A 248 5.35 11.60 0.15
C THR A 248 6.10 12.81 0.70
N VAL A 249 7.04 12.61 1.61
CA VAL A 249 7.88 13.70 2.15
C VAL A 249 8.79 14.26 1.07
N GLU A 250 9.41 13.42 0.25
CA GLU A 250 10.22 13.85 -0.90
C GLU A 250 9.40 14.68 -1.89
N ALA A 251 8.18 14.25 -2.22
CA ALA A 251 7.28 14.99 -3.09
C ALA A 251 6.88 16.35 -2.46
N ALA A 252 6.64 16.38 -1.15
CA ALA A 252 6.36 17.64 -0.46
C ALA A 252 7.53 18.63 -0.58
N LEU A 253 8.78 18.16 -0.47
CA LEU A 253 9.97 18.97 -0.70
C LEU A 253 10.09 19.44 -2.16
N ASP A 254 9.90 18.54 -3.12
CA ASP A 254 9.96 18.84 -4.54
C ASP A 254 8.93 19.93 -4.95
N PHE A 255 7.73 19.87 -4.36
CA PHE A 255 6.64 20.83 -4.63
C PHE A 255 6.61 22.03 -3.67
N GLN A 256 7.55 22.12 -2.72
CA GLN A 256 7.60 23.16 -1.71
C GLN A 256 6.30 23.22 -0.88
N ALA A 257 5.69 22.05 -0.63
CA ALA A 257 4.50 21.90 0.20
C ALA A 257 4.87 21.67 1.66
N SER A 258 4.20 22.36 2.58
CA SER A 258 4.37 22.15 4.01
C SER A 258 3.67 20.86 4.45
N ALA A 259 4.42 19.85 4.94
CA ALA A 259 3.88 18.59 5.40
C ALA A 259 4.48 18.15 6.75
N PRO A 260 4.44 19.00 7.82
CA PRO A 260 5.12 18.69 9.07
C PRO A 260 4.58 17.44 9.77
N VAL A 261 3.27 17.20 9.75
CA VAL A 261 2.64 16.04 10.40
C VAL A 261 3.11 14.74 9.74
N ILE A 262 3.09 14.67 8.41
CA ILE A 262 3.54 13.49 7.65
C ILE A 262 5.04 13.26 7.85
N ALA A 263 5.85 14.32 7.77
CA ALA A 263 7.30 14.21 7.97
C ALA A 263 7.65 13.71 9.37
N MET A 264 7.03 14.26 10.41
CA MET A 264 7.26 13.83 11.79
C MET A 264 6.81 12.40 12.04
N SER A 265 5.68 11.97 11.48
CA SER A 265 5.24 10.58 11.59
C SER A 265 6.23 9.58 10.97
N LEU A 266 6.88 9.94 9.86
CA LEU A 266 7.96 9.15 9.27
C LEU A 266 9.20 9.10 10.18
N PHE A 267 9.61 10.24 10.75
CA PHE A 267 10.77 10.30 11.66
C PHE A 267 10.51 9.51 12.95
N MET A 268 9.28 9.49 13.46
CA MET A 268 8.92 8.66 14.61
C MET A 268 9.07 7.16 14.30
N ARG A 269 8.76 6.72 13.07
CA ARG A 269 9.02 5.33 12.65
C ARG A 269 10.52 5.02 12.65
N TYR A 270 11.37 5.89 12.10
CA TYR A 270 12.82 5.72 12.14
C TYR A 270 13.33 5.71 13.59
N ARG A 271 12.85 6.65 14.41
CA ARG A 271 13.22 6.74 15.82
C ARG A 271 12.87 5.48 16.61
N SER A 272 11.74 4.83 16.29
CA SER A 272 11.29 3.62 16.99
C SER A 272 12.22 2.40 16.79
N GLN A 273 13.08 2.44 15.78
CA GLN A 273 14.00 1.34 15.44
C GLN A 273 15.34 1.45 16.19
N GLU A 274 15.59 2.55 16.91
CA GLU A 274 16.84 2.84 17.59
C GLU A 274 16.62 2.91 19.11
N ASN A 275 17.44 2.19 19.88
CA ASN A 275 17.40 2.20 21.34
C ASN A 275 18.35 3.24 21.93
N ASP A 276 19.51 3.48 21.31
CA ASP A 276 20.56 4.39 21.79
C ASP A 276 21.09 5.21 20.60
N THR A 277 20.65 6.45 20.50
CA THR A 277 20.91 7.29 19.32
C THR A 277 22.18 8.11 19.43
N PHE A 278 22.93 8.20 18.33
CA PHE A 278 24.14 9.02 18.28
C PHE A 278 23.83 10.51 18.53
N HIS A 279 22.73 11.06 18.03
CA HIS A 279 22.34 12.44 18.32
C HIS A 279 22.06 12.66 19.82
N GLY A 280 21.49 11.68 20.51
CA GLY A 280 21.33 11.72 21.98
C GLY A 280 22.66 11.76 22.69
N LYS A 281 23.65 10.97 22.23
CA LYS A 281 25.02 11.00 22.77
C LYS A 281 25.69 12.37 22.57
N VAL A 282 25.53 12.97 21.39
CA VAL A 282 26.06 14.30 21.09
C VAL A 282 25.49 15.36 22.02
N VAL A 283 24.16 15.37 22.19
CA VAL A 283 23.51 16.33 23.10
C VAL A 283 23.97 16.11 24.56
N SER A 284 24.06 14.86 24.99
CA SER A 284 24.53 14.49 26.34
C SER A 284 25.96 14.96 26.57
N ALA A 285 26.85 14.73 25.61
CA ALA A 285 28.26 15.18 25.68
C ALA A 285 28.36 16.72 25.72
N LEU A 286 27.62 17.42 24.85
CA LEU A 286 27.62 18.89 24.87
C LEU A 286 27.14 19.44 26.20
N ARG A 287 26.08 18.90 26.80
CA ARG A 287 25.60 19.31 28.12
C ARG A 287 26.64 19.07 29.23
N ASN A 288 27.36 17.99 29.12
CA ASN A 288 28.49 17.72 30.07
C ASN A 288 29.60 18.74 29.92
N GLU A 289 30.04 19.03 28.69
CA GLU A 289 31.17 19.91 28.42
C GLU A 289 30.91 21.37 28.85
N PHE A 290 29.72 21.92 28.53
CA PHE A 290 29.46 23.33 28.88
C PHE A 290 28.87 23.52 30.28
N GLY A 291 28.21 22.53 30.86
CA GLY A 291 27.49 22.69 32.13
C GLY A 291 27.84 21.66 33.22
N GLY A 292 28.75 20.73 32.95
CA GLY A 292 29.08 19.66 33.90
C GLY A 292 27.90 18.71 34.22
N HIS A 293 26.88 18.66 33.37
CA HIS A 293 25.74 17.79 33.59
C HIS A 293 26.15 16.31 33.52
N ALA A 294 25.66 15.49 34.44
CA ALA A 294 25.94 14.07 34.47
C ALA A 294 25.48 13.37 33.17
N VAL A 295 26.33 12.47 32.68
CA VAL A 295 25.99 11.57 31.55
C VAL A 295 25.69 10.19 32.09
N VAL A 296 24.72 9.50 31.45
CA VAL A 296 24.48 8.07 31.67
C VAL A 296 25.52 7.33 30.83
N LYS A 297 26.32 6.45 31.47
CA LYS A 297 27.30 5.64 30.75
C LYS A 297 26.62 4.52 30.00
N SER A 298 27.14 4.17 28.81
CA SER A 298 26.73 2.96 28.12
C SER A 298 27.05 1.73 28.98
N GLU A 299 26.10 0.82 29.11
CA GLU A 299 26.40 -0.54 29.59
C GLU A 299 27.26 -1.21 28.52
N GLU A 300 28.41 -1.83 28.92
CA GLU A 300 29.29 -2.57 28.00
C GLU A 300 28.68 -3.83 27.47
#